data_d9a6240e8bc3b741232cef66a596ec7f
#
_entry.id   d9a6240e8bc3b741232cef66a596ec7f
#
_cell.length_a   1.000
_cell.length_b   1.000
_cell.length_c   1.000
_cell.angle_alpha   90.00
_cell.angle_beta   90.00
_cell.angle_gamma   90.00
#
_symmetry.space_group_name_H-M   'P 1'
#
loop_
_entity.id
_entity.type
_entity.pdbx_description
1 polymer ?
#
loop_
_entity_poly.entity_id
_entity_poly.type
_entity_poly.pdbx_seq_one_letter_code
_entity_poly.pdbx_strand_id
1 'polypeptide(L)'
;MMFKKVCIIGCGLIGSSIARAIKKNKLARKVVSSNRSSLTNKKVVKLNIVDEASSDTKKIAKDSDLIIIAAPLSSYKEIVLKIKNSLKSGAILTDVGSVKKKVMP
;
A
#
# COMPACT_ATOMS: atom_id res chain seq x y z
N MET A 1 12.61 -4.64 12.57
CA MET A 1 11.55 -4.25 11.64
C MET A 1 10.60 -5.41 11.40
N MET A 2 9.30 -5.15 11.44
CA MET A 2 8.29 -6.19 11.24
C MET A 2 8.22 -6.70 9.81
N PHE A 3 8.40 -5.80 8.84
CA PHE A 3 8.24 -6.13 7.42
C PHE A 3 9.45 -5.70 6.63
N LYS A 4 9.80 -6.47 5.59
CA LYS A 4 10.84 -6.07 4.65
C LYS A 4 10.29 -5.06 3.64
N LYS A 5 9.07 -5.28 3.15
CA LYS A 5 8.44 -4.43 2.16
C LYS A 5 6.94 -4.34 2.40
N VAL A 6 6.43 -3.11 2.48
CA VAL A 6 4.99 -2.82 2.58
C VAL A 6 4.56 -2.08 1.33
N CYS A 7 3.49 -2.55 0.71
CA CYS A 7 2.90 -1.89 -0.46
C CYS A 7 1.54 -1.31 -0.09
N ILE A 8 1.33 -0.04 -0.39
CA ILE A 8 0.06 0.63 -0.16
C ILE A 8 -0.56 0.94 -1.52
N ILE A 9 -1.73 0.37 -1.78
CA ILE A 9 -2.45 0.59 -3.04
C ILE A 9 -3.45 1.71 -2.82
N GLY A 10 -3.23 2.83 -3.48
CA GLY A 10 -4.03 4.03 -3.31
C GLY A 10 -3.52 4.91 -2.18
N CYS A 11 -2.53 5.76 -2.48
CA CYS A 11 -1.92 6.63 -1.46
C CYS A 11 -2.63 7.98 -1.40
N GLY A 12 -3.95 7.95 -1.10
CA GLY A 12 -4.72 9.14 -0.80
C GLY A 12 -4.48 9.56 0.65
N LEU A 13 -5.45 10.27 1.24
CA LEU A 13 -5.31 10.79 2.59
C LEU A 13 -5.02 9.69 3.61
N ILE A 14 -5.82 8.63 3.60
CA ILE A 14 -5.67 7.52 4.55
C ILE A 14 -4.40 6.72 4.26
N GLY A 15 -4.15 6.39 2.99
CA GLY A 15 -2.95 5.64 2.60
C GLY A 15 -1.68 6.38 2.94
N SER A 16 -1.65 7.70 2.74
CA SER A 16 -0.48 8.52 3.08
C SER A 16 -0.23 8.55 4.59
N SER A 17 -1.30 8.62 5.38
CA SER A 17 -1.18 8.60 6.84
C SER A 17 -0.59 7.28 7.32
N ILE A 18 -1.04 6.17 6.74
CA ILE A 18 -0.52 4.84 7.07
C ILE A 18 0.95 4.72 6.68
N ALA A 19 1.31 5.18 5.49
CA ALA A 19 2.70 5.15 5.01
C ALA A 19 3.62 5.93 5.95
N ARG A 20 3.19 7.12 6.34
CA ARG A 20 3.96 7.97 7.27
C ARG A 20 4.14 7.29 8.63
N ALA A 21 3.09 6.67 9.15
CA ALA A 21 3.15 5.97 10.43
C ALA A 21 4.13 4.79 10.36
N ILE A 22 4.09 4.01 9.28
CA ILE A 22 4.99 2.88 9.09
C ILE A 22 6.45 3.34 9.03
N LYS A 23 6.73 4.41 8.29
CA LYS A 23 8.08 4.95 8.18
C LYS A 23 8.56 5.57 9.49
N LYS A 24 7.71 6.33 10.15
CA LYS A 24 8.03 6.98 11.41
C LYS A 24 8.40 5.97 12.49
N ASN A 25 7.66 4.87 12.56
CA ASN A 25 7.88 3.83 13.58
C ASN A 25 8.84 2.74 13.11
N LYS A 26 9.42 2.88 11.93
CA LYS A 26 10.40 1.94 11.36
C LYS A 26 9.87 0.49 11.33
N LEU A 27 8.60 0.34 10.94
CA LEU A 27 7.95 -0.97 10.88
C LEU A 27 8.32 -1.76 9.63
N ALA A 28 8.83 -1.10 8.60
CA ALA A 28 9.23 -1.74 7.35
C ALA A 28 10.54 -1.14 6.84
N ARG A 29 11.31 -1.96 6.15
CA ARG A 29 12.55 -1.51 5.49
C ARG A 29 12.24 -0.66 4.28
N LYS A 30 11.20 -1.03 3.55
CA LYS A 30 10.80 -0.36 2.32
C LYS A 30 9.29 -0.19 2.30
N VAL A 31 8.83 1.01 1.97
CA VAL A 31 7.42 1.33 1.79
C VAL A 31 7.23 1.78 0.36
N VAL A 32 6.34 1.12 -0.37
CA VAL A 32 6.04 1.46 -1.76
C VAL A 32 4.54 1.69 -1.90
N SER A 33 4.14 2.36 -2.96
CA SER A 33 2.73 2.56 -3.24
C SER A 33 2.41 2.44 -4.71
N SER A 34 1.15 2.12 -5.00
CA SER A 34 0.62 2.11 -6.35
C SER A 34 -0.53 3.10 -6.43
N ASN A 35 -0.46 4.01 -7.39
CA ASN A 35 -1.49 5.01 -7.62
C ASN A 35 -1.74 5.13 -9.12
N ARG A 36 -2.98 5.42 -9.51
CA ARG A 36 -3.34 5.59 -10.91
C ARG A 36 -2.69 6.84 -11.52
N SER A 37 -2.57 7.88 -10.72
CA SER A 37 -2.02 9.16 -11.18
C SER A 37 -0.50 9.19 -11.07
N SER A 38 0.18 9.48 -12.17
CA SER A 38 1.63 9.64 -12.16
C SER A 38 2.06 10.84 -11.33
N LEU A 39 1.21 11.88 -11.26
CA LEU A 39 1.46 13.04 -10.41
C LEU A 39 1.47 12.65 -8.94
N THR A 40 0.50 11.82 -8.53
CA THR A 40 0.43 11.32 -7.16
C THR A 40 1.68 10.50 -6.84
N ASN A 41 2.09 9.62 -7.76
CA ASN A 41 3.28 8.80 -7.57
C ASN A 41 4.53 9.66 -7.35
N LYS A 42 4.71 10.68 -8.17
CA LYS A 42 5.84 11.60 -8.02
C LYS A 42 5.80 12.36 -6.70
N LYS A 43 4.61 12.82 -6.33
CA LYS A 43 4.41 13.62 -5.10
C LYS A 43 4.73 12.80 -3.85
N VAL A 44 4.25 11.58 -3.74
CA VAL A 44 4.45 10.76 -2.54
C VAL A 44 5.91 10.34 -2.38
N VAL A 45 6.63 10.19 -3.48
CA VAL A 45 8.07 9.91 -3.42
C VAL A 45 8.83 11.18 -3.05
N LYS A 46 8.51 12.31 -3.68
CA LYS A 46 9.16 13.59 -3.42
C LYS A 46 9.01 14.03 -1.96
N LEU A 47 7.83 13.82 -1.38
CA LEU A 47 7.55 14.17 0.02
C LEU A 47 8.06 13.11 1.00
N ASN A 48 8.74 12.08 0.50
CA ASN A 48 9.27 11.00 1.31
C ASN A 48 8.20 10.25 2.10
N ILE A 49 6.99 10.21 1.57
CA ILE A 49 5.88 9.45 2.15
C ILE A 49 6.11 7.96 1.90
N VAL A 50 6.59 7.63 0.70
CA VAL A 50 6.99 6.27 0.33
C VAL A 50 8.36 6.32 -0.34
N ASP A 51 9.02 5.16 -0.42
CA ASP A 51 10.34 5.06 -1.05
C ASP A 51 10.24 4.95 -2.57
N GLU A 52 9.21 4.26 -3.07
CA GLU A 52 8.95 4.11 -4.49
C GLU A 52 7.45 4.13 -4.74
N ALA A 53 7.04 4.54 -5.93
CA ALA A 53 5.65 4.53 -6.34
C ALA A 53 5.55 4.25 -7.84
N SER A 54 4.48 3.55 -8.25
CA SER A 54 4.27 3.20 -9.65
C SER A 54 2.79 3.03 -9.93
N SER A 55 2.41 3.27 -11.19
CA SER A 55 1.05 2.97 -11.65
C SER A 55 0.89 1.49 -11.99
N ASP A 56 1.98 0.75 -12.10
CA ASP A 56 1.97 -0.69 -12.33
C ASP A 56 1.84 -1.42 -10.99
N THR A 57 0.61 -1.67 -10.58
CA THR A 57 0.31 -2.26 -9.28
C THR A 57 0.94 -3.65 -9.11
N LYS A 58 0.85 -4.49 -10.13
CA LYS A 58 1.39 -5.83 -10.08
C LYS A 58 2.91 -5.82 -9.85
N LYS A 59 3.61 -4.96 -10.55
CA LYS A 59 5.06 -4.84 -10.45
C LYS A 59 5.49 -4.31 -9.08
N ILE A 60 4.85 -3.22 -8.62
CA ILE A 60 5.26 -2.58 -7.38
C ILE A 60 4.89 -3.41 -6.14
N ALA A 61 3.81 -4.19 -6.23
CA ALA A 61 3.37 -5.05 -5.12
C ALA A 61 4.17 -6.35 -5.00
N LYS A 62 4.92 -6.71 -6.04
CA LYS A 62 5.71 -7.95 -6.04
C LYS A 62 6.66 -8.01 -4.85
N ASP A 63 6.75 -9.18 -4.22
CA ASP A 63 7.63 -9.45 -3.07
C ASP A 63 7.29 -8.65 -1.81
N SER A 64 6.10 -8.06 -1.74
CA SER A 64 5.68 -7.36 -0.53
C SER A 64 5.26 -8.35 0.56
N ASP A 65 5.63 -8.06 1.80
CA ASP A 65 5.21 -8.85 2.97
C ASP A 65 3.81 -8.46 3.40
N LEU A 66 3.47 -7.19 3.25
CA LEU A 66 2.17 -6.64 3.63
C LEU A 66 1.67 -5.75 2.50
N ILE A 67 0.43 -5.96 2.11
CA ILE A 67 -0.23 -5.12 1.11
C ILE A 67 -1.48 -4.53 1.73
N ILE A 68 -1.56 -3.21 1.75
CA ILE A 68 -2.69 -2.47 2.31
C ILE A 68 -3.44 -1.79 1.17
N ILE A 69 -4.71 -2.16 1.00
CA ILE A 69 -5.54 -1.56 -0.04
C ILE A 69 -6.30 -0.38 0.56
N ALA A 70 -5.92 0.83 0.13
CA ALA A 70 -6.54 2.08 0.57
C ALA A 70 -7.38 2.71 -0.54
N ALA A 71 -7.77 1.92 -1.52
CA ALA A 71 -8.62 2.35 -2.63
C ALA A 71 -10.10 2.18 -2.27
N PRO A 72 -11.01 2.84 -3.01
CA PRO A 72 -12.45 2.66 -2.80
C PRO A 72 -12.87 1.20 -2.94
N LEU A 73 -13.91 0.79 -2.19
CA LEU A 73 -14.43 -0.57 -2.22
C LEU A 73 -14.80 -1.03 -3.63
N SER A 74 -15.26 -0.11 -4.48
CA SER A 74 -15.59 -0.42 -5.87
C SER A 74 -14.40 -0.94 -6.68
N SER A 75 -13.18 -0.59 -6.29
CA SER A 75 -11.95 -1.00 -6.96
C SER A 75 -11.28 -2.21 -6.31
N TYR A 76 -11.74 -2.62 -5.13
CA TYR A 76 -11.09 -3.66 -4.33
C TYR A 76 -10.95 -4.98 -5.07
N LYS A 77 -12.05 -5.49 -5.62
CA LYS A 77 -12.06 -6.79 -6.31
C LYS A 77 -11.10 -6.79 -7.51
N GLU A 78 -11.12 -5.72 -8.29
CA GLU A 78 -10.25 -5.57 -9.45
C GLU A 78 -8.78 -5.58 -9.04
N ILE A 79 -8.44 -4.86 -7.97
CA ILE A 79 -7.08 -4.79 -7.45
C ILE A 79 -6.62 -6.17 -6.98
N VAL A 80 -7.44 -6.87 -6.21
CA VAL A 80 -7.11 -8.21 -5.71
C VAL A 80 -6.85 -9.17 -6.87
N LEU A 81 -7.70 -9.12 -7.91
CA LEU A 81 -7.52 -9.97 -9.10
C LEU A 81 -6.20 -9.69 -9.82
N LYS A 82 -5.78 -8.43 -9.84
CA LYS A 82 -4.51 -8.07 -10.49
C LYS A 82 -3.29 -8.61 -9.75
N ILE A 83 -3.32 -8.63 -8.43
CA ILE A 83 -2.13 -8.92 -7.63
C ILE A 83 -2.08 -10.33 -7.06
N LYS A 84 -3.20 -11.05 -6.99
CA LYS A 84 -3.27 -12.35 -6.29
C LYS A 84 -2.24 -13.37 -6.76
N ASN A 85 -1.92 -13.40 -8.03
CA ASN A 85 -0.94 -14.34 -8.59
C ASN A 85 0.51 -13.85 -8.43
N SER A 86 0.70 -12.62 -7.97
CA SER A 86 2.02 -12.02 -7.77
C SER A 86 2.41 -11.96 -6.31
N LEU A 87 1.52 -12.37 -5.42
CA LEU A 87 1.79 -12.36 -3.98
C LEU A 87 2.76 -13.46 -3.63
N LYS A 88 3.77 -13.14 -2.83
CA LYS A 88 4.68 -14.15 -2.32
C LYS A 88 3.99 -14.96 -1.23
N SER A 89 4.52 -16.17 -0.99
CA SER A 89 4.02 -17.02 0.09
C SER A 89 4.13 -16.31 1.43
N GLY A 90 3.07 -16.31 2.22
CA GLY A 90 3.05 -15.68 3.52
C GLY A 90 2.73 -14.18 3.51
N ALA A 91 2.48 -13.59 2.34
CA ALA A 91 2.10 -12.19 2.26
C ALA A 91 0.75 -11.95 2.93
N ILE A 92 0.64 -10.82 3.63
CA ILE A 92 -0.60 -10.41 4.27
C ILE A 92 -1.27 -9.36 3.39
N LEU A 93 -2.54 -9.59 3.09
CA LEU A 93 -3.37 -8.66 2.32
C LEU A 93 -4.47 -8.13 3.23
N THR A 94 -4.54 -6.81 3.37
CA THR A 94 -5.56 -6.18 4.19
C THR A 94 -6.09 -4.91 3.51
N ASP A 95 -7.18 -4.37 4.02
CA ASP A 95 -7.73 -3.12 3.52
C ASP A 95 -8.03 -2.15 4.67
N VAL A 96 -8.13 -0.86 4.36
CA VAL A 96 -8.40 0.16 5.38
C VAL A 96 -9.83 0.10 5.91
N GLY A 97 -10.73 -0.52 5.15
CA GLY A 97 -12.11 -0.71 5.60
C GLY A 97 -12.16 -1.59 6.85
N SER A 98 -11.36 -2.65 6.88
CA SER A 98 -11.27 -3.53 8.04
C SER A 98 -10.71 -2.81 9.26
N VAL A 99 -9.68 -2.00 9.06
CA VAL A 99 -9.08 -1.19 10.12
C VAL A 99 -10.09 -0.17 10.64
N LYS A 100 -10.80 0.49 9.72
CA LYS A 100 -11.80 1.51 10.05
C LYS A 100 -12.94 0.92 10.86
N LYS A 101 -13.40 -0.29 10.53
CA LYS A 101 -14.46 -0.98 11.27
C LYS A 101 -14.06 -1.30 12.71
N LYS A 102 -12.79 -1.56 12.96
CA LYS A 102 -12.28 -1.84 14.30
C LYS A 102 -12.21 -0.59 15.16
N VAL A 103 -12.00 0.57 14.55
CA VAL A 103 -11.85 1.84 15.26
C VAL A 103 -13.20 2.49 15.52
N MET A 104 -14.18 2.26 14.66
CA MET A 104 -15.53 2.83 14.80
C MET A 104 -16.42 1.86 15.57
N PRO A 105 -16.94 2.29 16.72
CA PRO A 105 -17.86 1.47 17.50
C PRO A 105 -19.17 1.24 16.77
#